data_3c15a73903b039837b4f4d8f5c6e7e98
#
_entry.id   3c15a73903b039837b4f4d8f5c6e7e98
#
_cell.length_a   1.000
_cell.length_b   1.000
_cell.length_c   1.000
_cell.angle_alpha   90.00
_cell.angle_beta   90.00
_cell.angle_gamma   90.00
#
_symmetry.space_group_name_H-M   'P 1'
#
loop_
_entity.id
_entity.type
_entity.pdbx_description
1 polymer ?
#
loop_
_entity_poly.entity_id
_entity_poly.type
_entity_poly.pdbx_seq_one_letter_code
_entity_poly.pdbx_strand_id
1 'polypeptide(L)'
;ANAAAMGGLVPLGDDIKQMVLDDYAAGQSWVDLTTYADENGTDQFMGVFFRVNVKSLVWYSPDNFEDNGYEIPGTMEELIALTDQMASDGNTPWCIGLGSGAATGWPATDWMEDIMLRTHSPEVYDMWVSNEMPFNDPRVIEAMDTFGSFALNDDYVNGGSKAVATTDFRDAPNGLFTSPAECMMHRQASFIPAFFPDGSEAGVDYDFFYFPAFAGKDLGKPVLGAGTLVAATNDNAATIEFMKFLLHPEPNERFMEKGGFLTPHKGVDKNKYSSETFKGLHDILLGATTFRFDGSDLMPGAIGAGTFWTGMVDYTNGKSAKDVADSIQDSWDAIK
;
A
#
# COMPACT_ATOMS: atom_id res chain seq x y z
N ALA A 1 4.99 8.15 15.85
CA ALA A 1 4.29 9.01 16.82
C ALA A 1 4.66 8.64 18.27
N ASN A 2 4.38 7.43 18.78
CA ASN A 2 4.59 7.09 20.22
C ASN A 2 6.04 7.31 20.69
N ALA A 3 7.04 6.94 19.91
CA ALA A 3 8.45 7.14 20.28
C ALA A 3 8.80 8.64 20.39
N ALA A 4 8.23 9.49 19.55
CA ALA A 4 8.40 10.94 19.61
C ALA A 4 7.76 11.51 20.89
N ALA A 5 6.50 11.17 21.16
CA ALA A 5 5.78 11.62 22.35
C ALA A 5 6.41 11.16 23.69
N MET A 6 7.22 10.11 23.66
CA MET A 6 7.97 9.61 24.82
C MET A 6 9.40 10.18 24.93
N GLY A 7 9.79 11.14 24.10
CA GLY A 7 11.13 11.69 24.07
C GLY A 7 12.22 10.73 23.54
N GLY A 8 11.83 9.65 22.86
CA GLY A 8 12.73 8.65 22.31
C GLY A 8 13.37 9.02 20.96
N LEU A 9 12.93 10.12 20.35
CA LEU A 9 13.45 10.63 19.09
C LEU A 9 14.00 12.04 19.26
N VAL A 10 14.97 12.40 18.41
CA VAL A 10 15.56 13.74 18.37
C VAL A 10 15.02 14.47 17.16
N PRO A 11 14.54 15.72 17.29
CA PRO A 11 14.16 16.56 16.17
C PRO A 11 15.33 16.76 15.19
N LEU A 12 15.03 16.65 13.90
CA LEU A 12 16.00 16.91 12.86
C LEU A 12 16.03 18.42 12.51
N GLY A 13 17.21 18.91 12.13
CA GLY A 13 17.41 20.32 11.84
C GLY A 13 16.70 20.78 10.56
N ASP A 14 16.52 22.11 10.43
CA ASP A 14 15.89 22.74 9.27
C ASP A 14 16.66 22.47 7.97
N ASP A 15 17.96 22.22 8.04
CA ASP A 15 18.79 21.86 6.89
C ASP A 15 18.40 20.50 6.31
N ILE A 16 18.13 19.49 7.13
CA ILE A 16 17.63 18.17 6.69
C ILE A 16 16.20 18.29 6.16
N LYS A 17 15.34 19.04 6.85
CA LYS A 17 13.97 19.33 6.40
C LYS A 17 13.97 19.98 5.02
N GLN A 18 14.85 20.95 4.78
CA GLN A 18 14.97 21.63 3.50
C GLN A 18 15.42 20.68 2.37
N MET A 19 16.34 19.73 2.66
CA MET A 19 16.73 18.72 1.67
C MET A 19 15.50 17.87 1.23
N VAL A 20 14.64 17.46 2.16
CA VAL A 20 13.42 16.73 1.82
C VAL A 20 12.49 17.58 0.95
N LEU A 21 12.29 18.86 1.31
CA LEU A 21 11.45 19.78 0.53
C LEU A 21 11.95 19.98 -0.90
N ASP A 22 13.28 20.11 -1.07
CA ASP A 22 13.91 20.42 -2.35
C ASP A 22 14.05 19.18 -3.23
N ASP A 23 14.41 18.03 -2.65
CA ASP A 23 14.87 16.86 -3.40
C ASP A 23 13.80 15.79 -3.58
N TYR A 24 12.76 15.75 -2.75
CA TYR A 24 11.70 14.73 -2.88
C TYR A 24 10.53 15.23 -3.73
N ALA A 25 9.96 14.34 -4.54
CA ALA A 25 8.67 14.60 -5.17
C ALA A 25 7.60 14.74 -4.07
N ALA A 26 6.77 15.79 -4.15
CA ALA A 26 5.80 16.13 -3.09
C ALA A 26 6.45 16.33 -1.71
N GLY A 27 7.61 17.02 -1.65
CA GLY A 27 8.45 17.16 -0.46
C GLY A 27 7.71 17.58 0.81
N GLN A 28 6.73 18.50 0.71
CA GLN A 28 5.91 18.91 1.87
C GLN A 28 5.12 17.73 2.47
N SER A 29 4.53 16.86 1.66
CA SER A 29 3.80 15.69 2.15
C SER A 29 4.69 14.75 2.97
N TRP A 30 5.96 14.57 2.57
CA TRP A 30 6.91 13.76 3.31
C TRP A 30 7.34 14.40 4.64
N VAL A 31 7.44 15.72 4.67
CA VAL A 31 7.69 16.47 5.91
C VAL A 31 6.51 16.33 6.86
N ASP A 32 5.29 16.48 6.37
CA ASP A 32 4.07 16.37 7.18
C ASP A 32 3.94 14.96 7.79
N LEU A 33 4.19 13.91 7.00
CA LEU A 33 4.17 12.51 7.45
C LEU A 33 5.24 12.18 8.52
N THR A 34 6.26 12.99 8.67
CA THR A 34 7.36 12.79 9.63
C THR A 34 7.42 13.85 10.71
N THR A 35 6.38 14.67 10.79
CA THR A 35 6.19 15.66 11.85
C THR A 35 5.30 15.06 12.93
N TYR A 36 5.82 14.96 14.14
CA TYR A 36 5.12 14.38 15.29
C TYR A 36 5.25 15.26 16.52
N ALA A 37 4.25 15.24 17.38
CA ALA A 37 4.32 15.88 18.68
C ALA A 37 5.44 15.25 19.53
N ASP A 38 6.30 16.07 20.10
CA ASP A 38 7.32 15.67 21.08
C ASP A 38 6.70 15.41 22.48
N GLU A 39 7.54 15.14 23.47
CA GLU A 39 7.14 14.91 24.87
C GLU A 39 6.43 16.11 25.52
N ASN A 40 6.55 17.31 24.94
CA ASN A 40 5.91 18.55 25.38
C ASN A 40 4.65 18.89 24.57
N GLY A 41 4.28 18.05 23.59
CA GLY A 41 3.16 18.28 22.69
C GLY A 41 3.45 19.28 21.56
N THR A 42 4.74 19.55 21.27
CA THR A 42 5.15 20.45 20.18
C THR A 42 5.49 19.64 18.95
N ASP A 43 4.90 19.99 17.80
CA ASP A 43 5.15 19.35 16.53
C ASP A 43 6.59 19.59 16.07
N GLN A 44 7.32 18.51 15.81
CA GLN A 44 8.72 18.51 15.41
C GLN A 44 8.95 17.59 14.20
N PHE A 45 9.84 17.98 13.30
CA PHE A 45 10.29 17.12 12.21
C PHE A 45 11.25 16.05 12.75
N MET A 46 10.81 14.77 12.76
CA MET A 46 11.46 13.69 13.53
C MET A 46 12.12 12.61 12.69
N GLY A 47 11.99 12.65 11.37
CA GLY A 47 12.54 11.59 10.52
C GLY A 47 12.48 11.86 9.04
N VAL A 48 13.04 10.94 8.26
CA VAL A 48 13.04 10.99 6.80
C VAL A 48 12.62 9.64 6.23
N PHE A 49 11.84 9.65 5.16
CA PHE A 49 11.57 8.43 4.41
C PHE A 49 12.75 8.11 3.51
N PHE A 50 13.34 6.93 3.68
CA PHE A 50 14.44 6.45 2.85
C PHE A 50 13.94 5.53 1.74
N ARG A 51 13.08 4.58 2.07
CA ARG A 51 12.44 3.66 1.13
C ARG A 51 10.94 3.89 1.11
N VAL A 52 10.34 3.85 -0.08
CA VAL A 52 8.89 3.96 -0.27
C VAL A 52 8.37 2.70 -0.94
N ASN A 53 7.14 2.33 -0.65
CA ASN A 53 6.39 1.30 -1.35
C ASN A 53 5.15 1.92 -2.00
N VAL A 54 4.92 1.59 -3.27
CA VAL A 54 3.65 1.83 -3.95
C VAL A 54 2.74 0.64 -3.68
N LYS A 55 1.51 0.88 -3.20
CA LYS A 55 0.53 -0.16 -2.87
C LYS A 55 -0.58 -0.30 -3.91
N SER A 56 -0.75 0.66 -4.79
CA SER A 56 -1.78 0.73 -5.83
C SER A 56 -1.42 -0.09 -7.08
N LEU A 57 -1.15 -1.39 -6.90
CA LEU A 57 -0.65 -2.27 -7.95
C LEU A 57 -1.41 -3.58 -7.99
N VAL A 58 -1.59 -4.10 -9.21
CA VAL A 58 -2.02 -5.47 -9.48
C VAL A 58 -0.91 -6.18 -10.26
N TRP A 59 -0.43 -7.27 -9.71
CA TRP A 59 0.61 -8.12 -10.28
C TRP A 59 -0.02 -9.25 -11.08
N TYR A 60 0.60 -9.63 -12.19
CA TYR A 60 0.15 -10.70 -13.09
C TYR A 60 1.33 -11.34 -13.81
N SER A 61 1.12 -12.50 -14.42
CA SER A 61 2.08 -13.10 -15.35
C SER A 61 1.72 -12.68 -16.78
N PRO A 62 2.66 -12.04 -17.54
CA PRO A 62 2.46 -11.69 -18.94
C PRO A 62 2.06 -12.88 -19.80
N ASP A 63 2.74 -14.02 -19.63
CA ASP A 63 2.46 -15.26 -20.37
C ASP A 63 1.03 -15.76 -20.12
N ASN A 64 0.57 -15.76 -18.84
CA ASN A 64 -0.79 -16.18 -18.52
C ASN A 64 -1.85 -15.28 -19.16
N PHE A 65 -1.58 -13.97 -19.24
CA PHE A 65 -2.48 -13.02 -19.90
C PHE A 65 -2.48 -13.21 -21.42
N GLU A 66 -1.31 -13.37 -22.05
CA GLU A 66 -1.19 -13.60 -23.49
C GLU A 66 -1.85 -14.91 -23.92
N ASP A 67 -1.59 -16.01 -23.20
CA ASP A 67 -2.13 -17.34 -23.50
C ASP A 67 -3.67 -17.38 -23.42
N ASN A 68 -4.29 -16.54 -22.56
CA ASN A 68 -5.74 -16.46 -22.41
C ASN A 68 -6.37 -15.26 -23.15
N GLY A 69 -5.56 -14.41 -23.78
CA GLY A 69 -6.04 -13.22 -24.50
C GLY A 69 -6.63 -12.15 -23.60
N TYR A 70 -6.13 -12.02 -22.37
CA TYR A 70 -6.56 -10.99 -21.42
C TYR A 70 -5.80 -9.68 -21.67
N GLU A 71 -6.53 -8.56 -21.58
CA GLU A 71 -5.96 -7.23 -21.74
C GLU A 71 -5.87 -6.51 -20.37
N ILE A 72 -4.88 -5.63 -20.24
CA ILE A 72 -4.71 -4.82 -19.03
C ILE A 72 -5.85 -3.82 -18.91
N PRO A 73 -6.63 -3.85 -17.80
CA PRO A 73 -7.77 -2.95 -17.61
C PRO A 73 -7.30 -1.52 -17.31
N GLY A 74 -7.92 -0.53 -17.94
CA GLY A 74 -7.65 0.89 -17.72
C GLY A 74 -8.60 1.54 -16.71
N THR A 75 -9.71 0.87 -16.38
CA THR A 75 -10.74 1.34 -15.42
C THR A 75 -11.13 0.23 -14.45
N MET A 76 -11.72 0.62 -13.31
CA MET A 76 -12.22 -0.36 -12.33
C MET A 76 -13.35 -1.21 -12.91
N GLU A 77 -14.20 -0.63 -13.74
CA GLU A 77 -15.27 -1.35 -14.44
C GLU A 77 -14.70 -2.41 -15.39
N GLU A 78 -13.61 -2.10 -16.08
CA GLU A 78 -12.89 -3.08 -16.92
C GLU A 78 -12.21 -4.16 -16.08
N LEU A 79 -11.66 -3.82 -14.91
CA LEU A 79 -11.08 -4.80 -13.98
C LEU A 79 -12.15 -5.77 -13.44
N ILE A 80 -13.33 -5.27 -13.11
CA ILE A 80 -14.48 -6.10 -12.70
C ILE A 80 -14.92 -7.00 -13.86
N ALA A 81 -15.05 -6.46 -15.07
CA ALA A 81 -15.41 -7.24 -16.25
C ALA A 81 -14.36 -8.30 -16.58
N LEU A 82 -13.07 -7.99 -16.44
CA LEU A 82 -11.98 -8.96 -16.61
C LEU A 82 -12.04 -10.07 -15.55
N THR A 83 -12.36 -9.73 -14.29
CA THR A 83 -12.56 -10.70 -13.21
C THR A 83 -13.70 -11.68 -13.56
N ASP A 84 -14.84 -11.15 -14.04
CA ASP A 84 -15.97 -11.97 -14.49
C ASP A 84 -15.60 -12.85 -15.69
N GLN A 85 -14.87 -12.31 -16.67
CA GLN A 85 -14.40 -13.06 -17.83
C GLN A 85 -13.51 -14.22 -17.43
N MET A 86 -12.48 -13.98 -16.60
CA MET A 86 -11.56 -15.02 -16.12
C MET A 86 -12.33 -16.17 -15.46
N ALA A 87 -13.27 -15.87 -14.58
CA ALA A 87 -14.09 -16.88 -13.92
C ALA A 87 -14.97 -17.64 -14.93
N SER A 88 -15.56 -16.96 -15.91
CA SER A 88 -16.36 -17.56 -16.98
C SER A 88 -15.53 -18.48 -17.88
N ASP A 89 -14.28 -18.15 -18.10
CA ASP A 89 -13.33 -18.96 -18.89
C ASP A 89 -12.80 -20.18 -18.11
N GLY A 90 -13.14 -20.28 -16.82
CA GLY A 90 -12.72 -21.36 -15.93
C GLY A 90 -11.38 -21.11 -15.23
N ASN A 91 -10.88 -19.88 -15.29
CA ASN A 91 -9.68 -19.44 -14.58
C ASN A 91 -10.07 -18.75 -13.27
N THR A 92 -9.27 -18.90 -12.22
CA THR A 92 -9.47 -18.18 -10.97
C THR A 92 -8.85 -16.78 -11.09
N PRO A 93 -9.62 -15.68 -10.95
CA PRO A 93 -9.09 -14.33 -11.13
C PRO A 93 -8.02 -13.93 -10.12
N TRP A 94 -8.23 -14.20 -8.83
CA TRP A 94 -7.50 -13.55 -7.76
C TRP A 94 -6.73 -14.50 -6.85
N CYS A 95 -5.48 -14.16 -6.61
CA CYS A 95 -4.61 -14.67 -5.56
C CYS A 95 -4.72 -13.73 -4.35
N ILE A 96 -5.59 -14.01 -3.37
CA ILE A 96 -5.78 -13.16 -2.17
C ILE A 96 -5.37 -13.91 -0.93
N GLY A 97 -4.56 -13.29 -0.08
CA GLY A 97 -4.20 -13.83 1.23
C GLY A 97 -3.99 -12.70 2.24
N LEU A 98 -4.61 -12.84 3.42
CA LEU A 98 -4.53 -11.85 4.50
C LEU A 98 -3.63 -12.31 5.64
N GLY A 99 -3.21 -13.58 5.64
CA GLY A 99 -2.40 -14.17 6.70
C GLY A 99 -1.04 -13.48 6.83
N SER A 100 -0.69 -13.06 8.04
CA SER A 100 0.58 -12.39 8.37
C SER A 100 0.92 -12.54 9.87
N GLY A 101 0.63 -13.70 10.46
CA GLY A 101 0.82 -13.92 11.90
C GLY A 101 0.04 -12.91 12.75
N ALA A 102 0.70 -12.18 13.62
CA ALA A 102 0.07 -11.17 14.49
C ALA A 102 -0.49 -9.96 13.70
N ALA A 103 -0.04 -9.76 12.48
CA ALA A 103 -0.50 -8.67 11.61
C ALA A 103 -1.54 -9.13 10.58
N THR A 104 -2.13 -10.33 10.73
CA THR A 104 -3.16 -10.83 9.82
C THR A 104 -4.29 -9.81 9.66
N GLY A 105 -4.65 -9.52 8.40
CA GLY A 105 -5.69 -8.53 8.03
C GLY A 105 -5.16 -7.30 7.30
N TRP A 106 -3.89 -6.92 7.47
CA TRP A 106 -3.33 -5.73 6.82
C TRP A 106 -3.45 -5.73 5.28
N PRO A 107 -3.38 -6.86 4.54
CA PRO A 107 -3.57 -6.77 3.10
C PRO A 107 -4.99 -6.34 2.70
N ALA A 108 -6.00 -6.64 3.52
CA ALA A 108 -7.36 -6.20 3.26
C ALA A 108 -7.58 -4.72 3.61
N THR A 109 -6.89 -4.18 4.63
CA THR A 109 -6.94 -2.73 4.88
C THR A 109 -6.34 -1.95 3.72
N ASP A 110 -5.27 -2.45 3.10
CA ASP A 110 -4.70 -1.89 1.88
C ASP A 110 -5.70 -1.85 0.71
N TRP A 111 -6.52 -2.89 0.55
CA TRP A 111 -7.59 -2.89 -0.45
C TRP A 111 -8.62 -1.80 -0.16
N MET A 112 -9.08 -1.71 1.08
CA MET A 112 -10.04 -0.71 1.54
C MET A 112 -9.55 0.71 1.29
N GLU A 113 -8.33 0.99 1.71
CA GLU A 113 -7.68 2.29 1.60
C GLU A 113 -7.52 2.72 0.15
N ASP A 114 -7.12 1.79 -0.71
CA ASP A 114 -6.94 2.06 -2.12
C ASP A 114 -8.30 2.26 -2.83
N ILE A 115 -9.33 1.50 -2.47
CA ILE A 115 -10.71 1.69 -2.96
C ILE A 115 -11.25 3.06 -2.50
N MET A 116 -11.02 3.46 -1.26
CA MET A 116 -11.41 4.80 -0.77
C MET A 116 -10.80 5.91 -1.64
N LEU A 117 -9.53 5.78 -2.01
CA LEU A 117 -8.84 6.73 -2.90
C LEU A 117 -9.32 6.68 -4.36
N ARG A 118 -10.05 5.64 -4.80
CA ARG A 118 -10.65 5.52 -6.15
C ARG A 118 -12.11 5.96 -6.18
N THR A 119 -12.73 6.05 -5.02
CA THR A 119 -14.16 6.39 -4.93
C THR A 119 -14.40 7.79 -4.39
N HIS A 120 -13.47 8.33 -3.59
CA HIS A 120 -13.62 9.60 -2.88
C HIS A 120 -12.37 10.48 -3.00
N SER A 121 -12.54 11.77 -2.70
CA SER A 121 -11.42 12.71 -2.71
C SER A 121 -10.42 12.41 -1.59
N PRO A 122 -9.17 12.88 -1.72
CA PRO A 122 -8.16 12.72 -0.68
C PRO A 122 -8.56 13.28 0.69
N GLU A 123 -9.36 14.36 0.70
CA GLU A 123 -9.84 14.97 1.94
C GLU A 123 -10.82 14.04 2.68
N VAL A 124 -11.64 13.29 1.94
CA VAL A 124 -12.53 12.27 2.54
C VAL A 124 -11.72 11.14 3.14
N TYR A 125 -10.64 10.72 2.47
CA TYR A 125 -9.70 9.75 3.02
C TYR A 125 -9.06 10.25 4.32
N ASP A 126 -8.59 11.49 4.34
CA ASP A 126 -7.95 12.11 5.51
C ASP A 126 -8.93 12.22 6.69
N MET A 127 -10.18 12.64 6.43
CA MET A 127 -11.24 12.69 7.46
C MET A 127 -11.56 11.30 8.03
N TRP A 128 -11.53 10.25 7.19
CA TRP A 128 -11.74 8.88 7.66
C TRP A 128 -10.58 8.42 8.54
N VAL A 129 -9.35 8.63 8.11
CA VAL A 129 -8.14 8.23 8.85
C VAL A 129 -8.01 8.95 10.18
N SER A 130 -8.45 10.23 10.27
CA SER A 130 -8.46 11.02 11.51
C SER A 130 -9.68 10.79 12.40
N ASN A 131 -10.68 10.04 11.91
CA ASN A 131 -12.00 9.87 12.54
C ASN A 131 -12.77 11.20 12.71
N GLU A 132 -12.52 12.18 11.85
CA GLU A 132 -13.45 13.29 11.63
C GLU A 132 -14.70 12.81 10.88
N MET A 133 -14.53 11.82 10.00
CA MET A 133 -15.59 11.00 9.43
C MET A 133 -15.59 9.65 10.15
N PRO A 134 -16.72 9.23 10.73
CA PRO A 134 -16.77 7.97 11.48
C PRO A 134 -16.48 6.76 10.59
N PHE A 135 -15.90 5.72 11.19
CA PHE A 135 -15.52 4.50 10.45
C PHE A 135 -16.74 3.77 9.85
N ASN A 136 -17.90 3.90 10.46
CA ASN A 136 -19.17 3.34 9.96
C ASN A 136 -19.96 4.28 9.04
N ASP A 137 -19.31 5.30 8.46
CA ASP A 137 -19.91 6.10 7.40
C ASP A 137 -20.27 5.20 6.19
N PRO A 138 -21.41 5.44 5.51
CA PRO A 138 -21.82 4.64 4.36
C PRO A 138 -20.75 4.51 3.27
N ARG A 139 -19.89 5.51 3.08
CA ARG A 139 -18.79 5.48 2.10
C ARG A 139 -17.72 4.44 2.42
N VAL A 140 -17.43 4.24 3.71
CA VAL A 140 -16.48 3.23 4.18
C VAL A 140 -17.09 1.82 4.03
N ILE A 141 -18.38 1.69 4.36
CA ILE A 141 -19.13 0.43 4.17
C ILE A 141 -19.16 0.05 2.67
N GLU A 142 -19.44 1.00 1.76
CA GLU A 142 -19.41 0.79 0.31
C GLU A 142 -18.02 0.35 -0.18
N ALA A 143 -16.94 0.93 0.35
CA ALA A 143 -15.58 0.49 0.02
C ALA A 143 -15.30 -0.94 0.51
N MET A 144 -15.82 -1.32 1.69
CA MET A 144 -15.71 -2.68 2.22
C MET A 144 -16.50 -3.67 1.36
N ASP A 145 -17.72 -3.33 0.95
CA ASP A 145 -18.53 -4.16 0.05
C ASP A 145 -17.88 -4.28 -1.34
N THR A 146 -17.22 -3.23 -1.83
CA THR A 146 -16.43 -3.27 -3.07
C THR A 146 -15.27 -4.26 -2.96
N PHE A 147 -14.50 -4.24 -1.87
CA PHE A 147 -13.49 -5.28 -1.61
C PHE A 147 -14.12 -6.67 -1.53
N GLY A 148 -15.25 -6.80 -0.85
CA GLY A 148 -15.99 -8.05 -0.72
C GLY A 148 -16.43 -8.62 -2.06
N SER A 149 -16.75 -7.78 -3.06
CA SER A 149 -17.13 -8.25 -4.40
C SER A 149 -16.01 -9.03 -5.09
N PHE A 150 -14.75 -8.76 -4.76
CA PHE A 150 -13.60 -9.55 -5.23
C PHE A 150 -13.28 -10.74 -4.30
N ALA A 151 -13.28 -10.52 -2.99
CA ALA A 151 -12.71 -11.44 -2.00
C ALA A 151 -13.69 -12.50 -1.47
N LEU A 152 -15.00 -12.28 -1.57
CA LEU A 152 -16.02 -13.16 -0.97
C LEU A 152 -16.73 -14.07 -1.99
N ASN A 153 -16.34 -14.03 -3.25
CA ASN A 153 -16.85 -14.93 -4.28
C ASN A 153 -15.92 -16.15 -4.39
N ASP A 154 -16.46 -17.34 -4.15
CA ASP A 154 -15.69 -18.60 -4.18
C ASP A 154 -15.08 -18.89 -5.56
N ASP A 155 -15.72 -18.44 -6.64
CA ASP A 155 -15.22 -18.62 -8.01
C ASP A 155 -14.10 -17.62 -8.40
N TYR A 156 -13.90 -16.57 -7.58
CA TYR A 156 -12.93 -15.52 -7.88
C TYR A 156 -11.59 -15.68 -7.18
N VAL A 157 -11.54 -16.44 -6.08
CA VAL A 157 -10.35 -16.51 -5.23
C VAL A 157 -9.76 -17.90 -5.20
N ASN A 158 -8.44 -18.01 -5.33
CA ASN A 158 -7.72 -19.25 -5.18
C ASN A 158 -7.96 -19.88 -3.79
N GLY A 159 -8.49 -21.10 -3.78
CA GLY A 159 -8.93 -21.78 -2.56
C GLY A 159 -10.30 -21.36 -2.05
N GLY A 160 -11.01 -20.48 -2.77
CA GLY A 160 -12.32 -19.92 -2.40
C GLY A 160 -12.25 -18.84 -1.33
N SER A 161 -13.38 -18.16 -1.07
CA SER A 161 -13.49 -17.04 -0.13
C SER A 161 -13.00 -17.36 1.28
N LYS A 162 -13.15 -18.61 1.72
CA LYS A 162 -12.72 -19.08 3.06
C LYS A 162 -11.20 -19.17 3.22
N ALA A 163 -10.45 -19.26 2.12
CA ALA A 163 -9.00 -19.30 2.15
C ALA A 163 -8.40 -17.91 2.37
N VAL A 164 -9.14 -16.85 2.05
CA VAL A 164 -8.66 -15.44 2.09
C VAL A 164 -8.03 -15.09 3.42
N ALA A 165 -8.71 -15.36 4.54
CA ALA A 165 -8.23 -15.02 5.88
C ALA A 165 -6.99 -15.82 6.32
N THR A 166 -6.77 -17.01 5.76
CA THR A 166 -5.78 -17.98 6.24
C THR A 166 -4.57 -18.14 5.33
N THR A 167 -4.69 -17.84 4.04
CA THR A 167 -3.57 -17.84 3.11
C THR A 167 -2.58 -16.73 3.49
N ASP A 168 -1.32 -17.10 3.70
CA ASP A 168 -0.26 -16.12 3.99
C ASP A 168 -0.06 -15.18 2.78
N PHE A 169 0.09 -13.89 3.04
CA PHE A 169 0.24 -12.89 1.97
C PHE A 169 1.47 -13.13 1.09
N ARG A 170 2.49 -13.81 1.63
CA ARG A 170 3.73 -14.16 0.91
C ARG A 170 3.54 -15.35 -0.01
N ASP A 171 2.63 -16.25 0.35
CA ASP A 171 2.35 -17.46 -0.40
C ASP A 171 1.23 -17.25 -1.43
N ALA A 172 0.33 -16.30 -1.18
CA ALA A 172 -0.80 -16.01 -2.06
C ALA A 172 -0.41 -15.82 -3.53
N PRO A 173 0.66 -15.08 -3.89
CA PRO A 173 1.04 -14.88 -5.30
C PRO A 173 1.63 -16.12 -5.99
N ASN A 174 1.97 -17.19 -5.27
CA ASN A 174 2.58 -18.40 -5.88
C ASN A 174 1.72 -19.00 -6.99
N GLY A 175 0.40 -18.86 -6.88
CA GLY A 175 -0.52 -19.34 -7.91
C GLY A 175 -0.37 -18.69 -9.28
N LEU A 176 0.25 -17.50 -9.38
CA LEU A 176 0.59 -16.85 -10.65
C LEU A 176 1.63 -17.65 -11.45
N PHE A 177 2.51 -18.38 -10.76
CA PHE A 177 3.70 -19.06 -11.31
C PHE A 177 3.53 -20.56 -11.47
N THR A 178 2.35 -21.09 -11.17
CA THR A 178 2.04 -22.52 -11.40
C THR A 178 1.65 -22.77 -12.86
N SER A 179 1.77 -24.01 -13.32
CA SER A 179 1.35 -24.41 -14.67
C SER A 179 0.45 -25.65 -14.61
N PRO A 180 -0.86 -25.51 -14.88
CA PRO A 180 -1.57 -24.27 -15.19
C PRO A 180 -1.59 -23.30 -14.00
N ALA A 181 -1.79 -22.00 -14.27
CA ALA A 181 -1.91 -20.99 -13.24
C ALA A 181 -3.10 -21.27 -12.31
N GLU A 182 -2.88 -21.19 -11.00
CA GLU A 182 -3.95 -21.37 -10.00
C GLU A 182 -4.76 -20.10 -9.80
N CYS A 183 -4.19 -18.94 -10.13
CA CYS A 183 -4.86 -17.64 -10.13
C CYS A 183 -4.12 -16.67 -11.06
N MET A 184 -4.80 -15.63 -11.55
CA MET A 184 -4.33 -14.77 -12.64
C MET A 184 -3.78 -13.41 -12.16
N MET A 185 -4.29 -12.87 -11.06
CA MET A 185 -3.98 -11.52 -10.57
C MET A 185 -3.73 -11.51 -9.06
N HIS A 186 -2.81 -10.64 -8.60
CA HIS A 186 -2.52 -10.44 -7.18
C HIS A 186 -2.37 -8.95 -6.88
N ARG A 187 -3.28 -8.36 -6.09
CA ARG A 187 -3.14 -6.97 -5.67
C ARG A 187 -2.25 -6.88 -4.44
N GLN A 188 -1.09 -6.24 -4.57
CA GLN A 188 -0.13 -6.09 -3.48
C GLN A 188 0.88 -4.96 -3.78
N ALA A 189 1.56 -4.49 -2.72
CA ALA A 189 2.57 -3.45 -2.79
C ALA A 189 3.84 -3.87 -3.56
N SER A 190 4.64 -2.87 -3.94
CA SER A 190 5.86 -3.00 -4.73
C SER A 190 6.97 -3.85 -4.10
N PHE A 191 6.83 -4.28 -2.86
CA PHE A 191 7.78 -5.18 -2.21
C PHE A 191 7.52 -6.67 -2.47
N ILE A 192 6.32 -7.03 -2.98
CA ILE A 192 5.88 -8.44 -3.07
C ILE A 192 6.78 -9.32 -3.96
N PRO A 193 7.47 -8.81 -5.00
CA PRO A 193 8.41 -9.63 -5.78
C PRO A 193 9.52 -10.28 -4.95
N ALA A 194 9.81 -9.76 -3.74
CA ALA A 194 10.75 -10.40 -2.83
C ALA A 194 10.28 -11.77 -2.28
N PHE A 195 9.02 -12.13 -2.51
CA PHE A 195 8.39 -13.39 -2.09
C PHE A 195 7.96 -14.25 -3.28
N PHE A 196 8.23 -13.82 -4.50
CA PHE A 196 8.00 -14.63 -5.69
C PHE A 196 8.99 -15.80 -5.76
N PRO A 197 8.70 -16.86 -6.50
CA PRO A 197 9.63 -17.97 -6.64
C PRO A 197 11.02 -17.54 -7.07
N ASP A 198 12.05 -18.19 -6.52
CA ASP A 198 13.44 -17.91 -6.86
C ASP A 198 13.68 -18.02 -8.37
N GLY A 199 14.30 -17.00 -8.93
CA GLY A 199 14.63 -16.94 -10.36
C GLY A 199 13.54 -16.30 -11.21
N SER A 200 12.41 -15.87 -10.65
CA SER A 200 11.39 -15.12 -11.40
C SER A 200 11.95 -13.79 -11.90
N GLU A 201 11.75 -13.49 -13.17
CA GLU A 201 12.31 -12.32 -13.86
C GLU A 201 11.22 -11.27 -14.12
N ALA A 202 11.48 -10.04 -13.69
CA ALA A 202 10.58 -8.90 -13.89
C ALA A 202 10.45 -8.53 -15.35
N GLY A 203 9.23 -8.35 -15.83
CA GLY A 203 8.91 -8.08 -17.23
C GLY A 203 8.88 -9.34 -18.12
N VAL A 204 9.14 -10.52 -17.53
CA VAL A 204 9.08 -11.84 -18.21
C VAL A 204 8.07 -12.72 -17.47
N ASP A 205 8.41 -13.19 -16.26
CA ASP A 205 7.55 -14.08 -15.49
C ASP A 205 6.44 -13.32 -14.75
N TYR A 206 6.69 -12.05 -14.42
CA TYR A 206 5.72 -11.17 -13.77
C TYR A 206 5.87 -9.72 -14.21
N ASP A 207 4.76 -9.02 -14.24
CA ASP A 207 4.70 -7.57 -14.39
C ASP A 207 3.52 -7.03 -13.56
N PHE A 208 3.24 -5.73 -13.65
CA PHE A 208 2.16 -5.11 -12.91
C PHE A 208 1.39 -4.11 -13.77
N PHE A 209 0.19 -3.80 -13.32
CA PHE A 209 -0.52 -2.61 -13.77
C PHE A 209 -1.00 -1.77 -12.56
N TYR A 210 -1.21 -0.49 -12.81
CA TYR A 210 -1.75 0.42 -11.80
C TYR A 210 -3.17 -0.01 -11.44
N PHE A 211 -3.49 -0.12 -10.15
CA PHE A 211 -4.84 -0.42 -9.67
C PHE A 211 -5.79 0.68 -10.16
N PRO A 212 -6.73 0.38 -11.05
CA PRO A 212 -7.40 1.39 -11.84
C PRO A 212 -8.41 2.21 -11.04
N ALA A 213 -8.71 3.43 -11.53
CA ALA A 213 -9.78 4.27 -11.01
C ALA A 213 -11.12 3.90 -11.64
N PHE A 214 -12.22 4.23 -10.96
CA PHE A 214 -13.57 4.15 -11.55
C PHE A 214 -13.73 5.17 -12.67
N ALA A 215 -14.32 4.76 -13.79
CA ALA A 215 -14.65 5.64 -14.89
C ALA A 215 -15.61 6.76 -14.41
N GLY A 216 -15.36 7.98 -14.86
CA GLY A 216 -16.18 9.14 -14.47
C GLY A 216 -15.89 9.72 -13.07
N LYS A 217 -14.97 9.15 -12.30
CA LYS A 217 -14.43 9.75 -11.08
C LYS A 217 -13.18 10.57 -11.46
N ASP A 218 -13.29 11.90 -11.42
CA ASP A 218 -12.16 12.80 -11.72
C ASP A 218 -11.26 12.98 -10.48
N LEU A 219 -10.63 11.89 -10.05
CA LEU A 219 -9.74 11.84 -8.88
C LEU A 219 -8.25 11.84 -9.26
N GLY A 220 -7.93 11.98 -10.54
CA GLY A 220 -6.55 11.92 -11.04
C GLY A 220 -5.96 10.51 -10.94
N LYS A 221 -4.69 10.45 -10.52
CA LYS A 221 -3.93 9.21 -10.30
C LYS A 221 -3.49 9.11 -8.84
N PRO A 222 -4.40 8.79 -7.91
CA PRO A 222 -4.04 8.63 -6.52
C PRO A 222 -3.18 7.37 -6.32
N VAL A 223 -2.18 7.48 -5.47
CA VAL A 223 -1.31 6.37 -5.07
C VAL A 223 -1.40 6.18 -3.55
N LEU A 224 -1.78 4.98 -3.16
CA LEU A 224 -1.60 4.51 -1.79
C LEU A 224 -0.15 4.05 -1.63
N GLY A 225 0.50 4.46 -0.55
CA GLY A 225 1.88 4.08 -0.30
C GLY A 225 2.19 3.85 1.17
N ALA A 226 3.34 3.29 1.40
CA ALA A 226 3.97 3.13 2.71
C ALA A 226 5.47 3.39 2.59
N GLY A 227 6.20 3.30 3.68
CA GLY A 227 7.63 3.48 3.59
C GLY A 227 8.40 3.13 4.87
N THR A 228 9.72 3.11 4.73
CA THR A 228 10.61 2.94 5.86
C THR A 228 11.11 4.30 6.32
N LEU A 229 10.66 4.68 7.50
CA LEU A 229 11.09 5.89 8.19
C LEU A 229 12.41 5.63 8.90
N VAL A 230 13.37 6.53 8.72
CA VAL A 230 14.62 6.58 9.48
C VAL A 230 14.55 7.79 10.42
N ALA A 231 14.75 7.54 11.70
CA ALA A 231 14.71 8.57 12.75
C ALA A 231 15.96 8.52 13.61
N ALA A 232 16.36 9.66 14.18
CA ALA A 232 17.50 9.76 15.07
C ALA A 232 17.08 9.61 16.53
N THR A 233 17.85 8.82 17.29
CA THR A 233 17.68 8.67 18.76
C THR A 233 18.74 9.45 19.53
N ASN A 234 19.67 10.09 18.85
CA ASN A 234 20.67 11.02 19.39
C ASN A 234 21.05 12.06 18.34
N ASP A 235 21.57 13.19 18.77
CA ASP A 235 21.93 14.35 17.95
C ASP A 235 23.44 14.51 17.73
N ASN A 236 24.22 13.45 17.92
CA ASN A 236 25.65 13.57 17.65
C ASN A 236 25.94 13.83 16.16
N ALA A 237 27.06 14.49 15.87
CA ALA A 237 27.39 14.92 14.53
C ALA A 237 27.41 13.77 13.49
N ALA A 238 27.86 12.57 13.89
CA ALA A 238 27.89 11.42 12.99
C ALA A 238 26.48 10.92 12.62
N THR A 239 25.55 10.91 13.57
CA THR A 239 24.13 10.58 13.31
C THR A 239 23.51 11.58 12.34
N ILE A 240 23.70 12.88 12.58
CA ILE A 240 23.14 13.94 11.72
C ILE A 240 23.72 13.87 10.30
N GLU A 241 25.05 13.69 10.16
CA GLU A 241 25.66 13.53 8.84
C GLU A 241 25.21 12.25 8.13
N PHE A 242 24.95 11.17 8.86
CA PHE A 242 24.38 9.95 8.28
C PHE A 242 22.94 10.18 7.77
N MET A 243 22.11 10.91 8.52
CA MET A 243 20.76 11.28 8.08
C MET A 243 20.81 12.09 6.77
N LYS A 244 21.72 13.07 6.66
CA LYS A 244 21.94 13.82 5.43
C LYS A 244 22.43 12.95 4.27
N PHE A 245 23.37 12.03 4.56
CA PHE A 245 23.88 11.10 3.55
C PHE A 245 22.75 10.26 2.93
N LEU A 246 21.80 9.79 3.70
CA LEU A 246 20.65 9.01 3.21
C LEU A 246 19.78 9.80 2.21
N LEU A 247 19.79 11.13 2.29
CA LEU A 247 19.04 12.02 1.40
C LEU A 247 19.80 12.39 0.11
N HIS A 248 21.02 11.91 -0.09
CA HIS A 248 21.71 12.09 -1.37
C HIS A 248 21.27 11.03 -2.40
N PRO A 249 21.40 11.30 -3.72
CA PRO A 249 21.10 10.32 -4.77
C PRO A 249 21.91 9.02 -4.63
N GLU A 250 23.21 9.12 -4.34
CA GLU A 250 24.15 7.99 -4.35
C GLU A 250 23.72 6.80 -3.48
N PRO A 251 23.35 6.93 -2.19
CA PRO A 251 22.91 5.78 -1.40
C PRO A 251 21.60 5.19 -1.93
N ASN A 252 20.69 6.01 -2.43
CA ASN A 252 19.45 5.57 -3.05
C ASN A 252 19.72 4.72 -4.29
N GLU A 253 20.57 5.19 -5.21
CA GLU A 253 20.94 4.50 -6.44
C GLU A 253 21.59 3.14 -6.18
N ARG A 254 22.45 3.03 -5.15
CA ARG A 254 23.04 1.75 -4.75
C ARG A 254 22.02 0.70 -4.31
N PHE A 255 20.89 1.12 -3.72
CA PHE A 255 19.80 0.23 -3.37
C PHE A 255 18.91 -0.07 -4.57
N MET A 256 18.69 0.92 -5.45
CA MET A 256 17.93 0.73 -6.71
C MET A 256 18.56 -0.37 -7.58
N GLU A 257 19.90 -0.39 -7.70
CA GLU A 257 20.65 -1.40 -8.45
C GLU A 257 20.48 -2.83 -7.90
N LYS A 258 20.16 -2.97 -6.61
CA LYS A 258 19.90 -4.28 -5.98
C LYS A 258 18.48 -4.80 -6.19
N GLY A 259 17.57 -3.95 -6.67
CA GLY A 259 16.16 -4.27 -6.80
C GLY A 259 15.35 -4.10 -5.50
N GLY A 260 14.01 -4.07 -5.64
CA GLY A 260 13.07 -3.99 -4.51
C GLY A 260 13.10 -2.68 -3.72
N PHE A 261 13.70 -1.62 -4.25
CA PHE A 261 13.84 -0.32 -3.60
C PHE A 261 13.25 0.78 -4.47
N LEU A 262 12.36 1.58 -3.90
CA LEU A 262 11.84 2.79 -4.51
C LEU A 262 12.13 3.99 -3.61
N THR A 263 12.37 5.14 -4.22
CA THR A 263 12.64 6.39 -3.53
C THR A 263 11.81 7.53 -4.13
N PRO A 264 11.32 8.49 -3.33
CA PRO A 264 10.67 9.69 -3.84
C PRO A 264 11.68 10.75 -4.33
N HIS A 265 12.98 10.48 -4.27
CA HIS A 265 14.05 11.42 -4.59
C HIS A 265 14.09 11.73 -6.10
N LYS A 266 13.90 13.01 -6.49
CA LYS A 266 13.87 13.46 -7.89
C LYS A 266 15.21 13.40 -8.61
N GLY A 267 16.32 13.46 -7.88
CA GLY A 267 17.67 13.58 -8.41
C GLY A 267 18.37 12.26 -8.70
N VAL A 268 17.70 11.11 -8.52
CA VAL A 268 18.29 9.79 -8.84
C VAL A 268 18.29 9.52 -10.33
N ASP A 269 19.30 8.80 -10.81
CA ASP A 269 19.31 8.27 -12.18
C ASP A 269 18.38 7.06 -12.28
N LYS A 270 17.23 7.23 -12.95
CA LYS A 270 16.24 6.18 -13.19
C LYS A 270 16.83 4.93 -13.84
N ASN A 271 17.92 5.04 -14.64
CA ASN A 271 18.57 3.91 -15.27
C ASN A 271 19.30 2.99 -14.29
N LYS A 272 19.41 3.38 -13.02
CA LYS A 272 19.94 2.55 -11.93
C LYS A 272 18.93 1.51 -11.41
N TYR A 273 17.66 1.61 -11.78
CA TYR A 273 16.70 0.53 -11.48
C TYR A 273 17.05 -0.74 -12.25
N SER A 274 16.91 -1.89 -11.59
CA SER A 274 17.34 -3.20 -12.10
C SER A 274 16.50 -3.73 -13.26
N SER A 275 15.29 -3.20 -13.50
CA SER A 275 14.41 -3.63 -14.59
C SER A 275 13.49 -2.48 -15.05
N GLU A 276 12.87 -2.65 -16.23
CA GLU A 276 11.84 -1.74 -16.75
C GLU A 276 10.62 -1.72 -15.82
N THR A 277 10.25 -2.86 -15.23
CA THR A 277 9.19 -2.97 -14.22
C THR A 277 9.44 -2.02 -13.06
N PHE A 278 10.65 -1.99 -12.48
CA PHE A 278 10.99 -1.06 -11.40
C PHE A 278 11.04 0.40 -11.86
N LYS A 279 11.43 0.68 -13.10
CA LYS A 279 11.33 2.03 -13.68
C LYS A 279 9.87 2.47 -13.80
N GLY A 280 8.97 1.56 -14.18
CA GLY A 280 7.54 1.80 -14.24
C GLY A 280 6.93 2.11 -12.86
N LEU A 281 7.34 1.39 -11.81
CA LEU A 281 6.93 1.67 -10.42
C LEU A 281 7.35 3.08 -9.97
N HIS A 282 8.58 3.48 -10.31
CA HIS A 282 9.08 4.84 -10.04
C HIS A 282 8.26 5.90 -10.78
N ASP A 283 7.88 5.64 -12.03
CA ASP A 283 7.02 6.56 -12.80
C ASP A 283 5.63 6.72 -12.19
N ILE A 284 5.04 5.64 -11.65
CA ILE A 284 3.79 5.73 -10.91
C ILE A 284 3.96 6.61 -9.67
N LEU A 285 5.02 6.40 -8.89
CA LEU A 285 5.28 7.17 -7.68
C LEU A 285 5.46 8.67 -7.97
N LEU A 286 6.28 9.01 -8.96
CA LEU A 286 6.54 10.42 -9.32
C LEU A 286 5.40 11.08 -10.10
N GLY A 287 4.62 10.28 -10.84
CA GLY A 287 3.46 10.73 -11.62
C GLY A 287 2.15 10.81 -10.82
N ALA A 288 2.17 10.43 -9.55
CA ALA A 288 0.99 10.49 -8.70
C ALA A 288 0.47 11.93 -8.57
N THR A 289 -0.82 12.13 -8.85
CA THR A 289 -1.48 13.42 -8.59
C THR A 289 -1.81 13.59 -7.11
N THR A 290 -1.95 12.49 -6.40
CA THR A 290 -2.19 12.40 -4.97
C THR A 290 -1.43 11.21 -4.41
N PHE A 291 -0.67 11.42 -3.35
CA PHE A 291 -0.08 10.36 -2.55
C PHE A 291 -0.72 10.37 -1.17
N ARG A 292 -1.19 9.22 -0.71
CA ARG A 292 -1.62 9.02 0.67
C ARG A 292 -0.90 7.85 1.28
N PHE A 293 -0.46 8.05 2.51
CA PHE A 293 0.13 6.99 3.30
C PHE A 293 -0.95 6.02 3.76
N ASP A 294 -0.58 4.76 3.95
CA ASP A 294 -1.36 3.69 4.56
C ASP A 294 -2.18 4.22 5.75
N GLY A 295 -3.50 4.20 5.62
CA GLY A 295 -4.40 4.78 6.61
C GLY A 295 -4.37 4.00 7.93
N SER A 296 -4.26 2.68 7.87
CA SER A 296 -4.17 1.84 9.07
C SER A 296 -2.90 2.13 9.87
N ASP A 297 -1.78 2.45 9.21
CA ASP A 297 -0.54 2.86 9.85
C ASP A 297 -0.62 4.28 10.47
N LEU A 298 -1.49 5.15 9.94
CA LEU A 298 -1.70 6.50 10.45
C LEU A 298 -2.70 6.55 11.61
N MET A 299 -3.66 5.61 11.66
CA MET A 299 -4.63 5.49 12.75
C MET A 299 -3.93 5.13 14.07
N PRO A 300 -4.53 5.43 15.25
CA PRO A 300 -4.04 4.90 16.52
C PRO A 300 -3.84 3.38 16.44
N GLY A 301 -2.73 2.87 16.99
CA GLY A 301 -2.37 1.45 16.84
C GLY A 301 -3.46 0.45 17.31
N ALA A 302 -4.27 0.83 18.32
CA ALA A 302 -5.40 0.03 18.75
C ALA A 302 -6.51 -0.09 17.68
N ILE A 303 -6.59 0.86 16.78
CA ILE A 303 -7.55 0.88 15.67
C ILE A 303 -6.90 0.29 14.43
N GLY A 304 -5.90 0.95 13.84
CA GLY A 304 -5.32 0.58 12.57
C GLY A 304 -4.74 -0.83 12.57
N ALA A 305 -3.74 -1.08 13.44
CA ALA A 305 -3.13 -2.40 13.62
C ALA A 305 -3.91 -3.33 14.56
N GLY A 306 -5.00 -2.88 15.13
CA GLY A 306 -5.87 -3.62 16.02
C GLY A 306 -7.20 -3.98 15.38
N THR A 307 -8.24 -3.19 15.70
CA THR A 307 -9.62 -3.53 15.34
C THR A 307 -9.92 -3.42 13.85
N PHE A 308 -9.18 -2.63 13.08
CA PHE A 308 -9.34 -2.59 11.63
C PHE A 308 -8.79 -3.87 10.99
N TRP A 309 -7.56 -4.30 11.30
CA TRP A 309 -7.03 -5.57 10.80
C TRP A 309 -7.92 -6.75 11.17
N THR A 310 -8.28 -6.88 12.45
CA THR A 310 -9.12 -7.99 12.91
C THR A 310 -10.54 -7.91 12.35
N GLY A 311 -11.08 -6.71 12.17
CA GLY A 311 -12.38 -6.48 11.55
C GLY A 311 -12.42 -6.95 10.10
N MET A 312 -11.34 -6.72 9.32
CA MET A 312 -11.26 -7.22 7.95
C MET A 312 -11.18 -8.76 7.88
N VAL A 313 -10.52 -9.39 8.85
CA VAL A 313 -10.55 -10.85 9.00
C VAL A 313 -11.97 -11.34 9.33
N ASP A 314 -12.66 -10.68 10.24
CA ASP A 314 -14.04 -10.97 10.59
C ASP A 314 -14.99 -10.82 9.38
N TYR A 315 -14.78 -9.78 8.56
CA TYR A 315 -15.53 -9.56 7.33
C TYR A 315 -15.36 -10.71 6.35
N THR A 316 -14.11 -11.13 6.09
CA THR A 316 -13.84 -12.27 5.20
C THR A 316 -14.31 -13.60 5.76
N ASN A 317 -14.57 -13.69 7.07
CA ASN A 317 -15.20 -14.83 7.73
C ASN A 317 -16.73 -14.74 7.83
N GLY A 318 -17.37 -13.74 7.21
CA GLY A 318 -18.80 -13.66 7.00
C GLY A 318 -19.58 -12.69 7.91
N LYS A 319 -18.90 -11.82 8.68
CA LYS A 319 -19.59 -10.67 9.29
C LYS A 319 -19.99 -9.68 8.21
N SER A 320 -21.10 -8.97 8.41
CA SER A 320 -21.50 -7.91 7.49
C SER A 320 -20.52 -6.72 7.56
N ALA A 321 -20.35 -6.01 6.44
CA ALA A 321 -19.55 -4.78 6.37
C ALA A 321 -20.00 -3.77 7.45
N LYS A 322 -21.32 -3.62 7.62
CA LYS A 322 -21.89 -2.73 8.64
C LYS A 322 -21.50 -3.12 10.06
N ASP A 323 -21.63 -4.40 10.43
CA ASP A 323 -21.32 -4.85 11.80
C ASP A 323 -19.81 -4.70 12.10
N VAL A 324 -18.95 -4.92 11.10
CA VAL A 324 -17.51 -4.71 11.22
C VAL A 324 -17.21 -3.22 11.40
N ALA A 325 -17.77 -2.37 10.55
CA ALA A 325 -17.56 -0.92 10.60
C ALA A 325 -18.06 -0.31 11.93
N ASP A 326 -19.23 -0.76 12.43
CA ASP A 326 -19.77 -0.35 13.72
C ASP A 326 -18.80 -0.77 14.86
N SER A 327 -18.29 -2.00 14.84
CA SER A 327 -17.36 -2.49 15.87
C SER A 327 -16.04 -1.72 15.89
N ILE A 328 -15.53 -1.31 14.72
CA ILE A 328 -14.32 -0.48 14.62
C ILE A 328 -14.62 0.93 15.16
N GLN A 329 -15.77 1.50 14.83
CA GLN A 329 -16.19 2.81 15.35
C GLN A 329 -16.34 2.79 16.88
N ASP A 330 -16.96 1.74 17.44
CA ASP A 330 -17.06 1.57 18.89
C ASP A 330 -15.68 1.56 19.56
N SER A 331 -14.68 0.95 18.90
CA SER A 331 -13.30 0.95 19.37
C SER A 331 -12.66 2.34 19.34
N TRP A 332 -12.94 3.14 18.29
CA TRP A 332 -12.55 4.54 18.21
C TRP A 332 -13.13 5.37 19.35
N ASP A 333 -14.43 5.19 19.60
CA ASP A 333 -15.13 5.95 20.66
C ASP A 333 -14.63 5.58 22.06
N ALA A 334 -14.12 4.36 22.23
CA ALA A 334 -13.54 3.92 23.51
C ALA A 334 -12.14 4.50 23.82
N ILE A 335 -11.41 5.00 22.83
CA ILE A 335 -10.07 5.58 23.00
C ILE A 335 -10.07 7.13 22.97
N LYS A 336 -11.21 7.76 22.68
CA LYS A 336 -11.41 9.22 22.81
C LYS A 336 -11.63 9.57 24.28
#